data_9d7c6c3c86ee19f32c0d375848636e71
#
_entry.id   9d7c6c3c86ee19f32c0d375848636e71
#
_cell.length_a   1.000
_cell.length_b   1.000
_cell.length_c   1.000
_cell.angle_alpha   90.00
_cell.angle_beta   90.00
_cell.angle_gamma   90.00
#
_symmetry.space_group_name_H-M   'P 1'
#
loop_
_entity.id
_entity.type
_entity.pdbx_description
1 polymer ?
#
loop_
_entity_poly.entity_id
_entity_poly.type
_entity_poly.pdbx_seq_one_letter_code
_entity_poly.pdbx_strand_id
1 'polypeptide(L)'
;WAAARPGGWRRQLDFIQSWKDKVNGKVWLWTYVTKYAGTKILNVPCSTPEAVGRFYTEVQKNIFGSFMESSSDYAAFQFFNWYVFSKKMWDSETDTAKLLSETYSALYGAGAGEMEKFFRHLENIWLTKITGKVVMSSAGPTAVPPTDYELWNEIYTEEEMAALNAMLSAAEKAAAKDHVVLNRIGFIRRNYYDILKNARSGFFETQRSVSSLKQSVKQVPDQTVTLDGKLDEKAWKEAPVLYLGGLNGALTEVRTKVRILRDNGNLYISYECEEPEMADGFVQKLS
;
A
#
# COMPACT_ATOMS: atom_id res chain seq x y z
N TRP A 1 -11.88 -4.98 5.10
CA TRP A 1 -11.41 -4.48 3.81
C TRP A 1 -12.56 -4.31 2.81
N ALA A 2 -13.24 -5.36 2.39
CA ALA A 2 -14.38 -5.26 1.48
C ALA A 2 -15.53 -4.43 2.07
N ALA A 3 -15.72 -4.49 3.36
CA ALA A 3 -16.71 -3.70 4.09
C ALA A 3 -16.39 -2.21 4.14
N ALA A 4 -15.13 -1.82 4.04
CA ALA A 4 -14.73 -0.41 4.06
C ALA A 4 -15.01 0.33 2.73
N ARG A 5 -15.36 -0.38 1.66
CA ARG A 5 -15.64 0.23 0.35
C ARG A 5 -17.00 0.89 0.31
N PRO A 6 -17.20 1.97 -0.48
CA PRO A 6 -18.52 2.50 -0.77
C PRO A 6 -19.47 1.40 -1.28
N GLY A 7 -20.58 1.18 -0.61
CA GLY A 7 -21.53 0.10 -0.90
C GLY A 7 -21.04 -1.33 -0.63
N GLY A 8 -19.76 -1.53 -0.27
CA GLY A 8 -19.17 -2.83 0.03
C GLY A 8 -19.68 -3.41 1.33
N TRP A 9 -19.87 -2.57 2.33
CA TRP A 9 -20.44 -2.92 3.63
C TRP A 9 -21.78 -3.65 3.50
N ARG A 10 -22.77 -3.01 2.91
CA ARG A 10 -24.12 -3.57 2.74
C ARG A 10 -24.09 -4.88 1.94
N ARG A 11 -23.33 -4.91 0.85
CA ARG A 11 -23.19 -6.11 0.04
C ARG A 11 -22.58 -7.29 0.81
N GLN A 12 -21.63 -7.05 1.69
CA GLN A 12 -21.07 -8.11 2.54
C GLN A 12 -22.09 -8.63 3.55
N LEU A 13 -22.88 -7.74 4.15
CA LEU A 13 -23.96 -8.13 5.05
C LEU A 13 -25.03 -8.94 4.33
N ASP A 14 -25.46 -8.50 3.15
CA ASP A 14 -26.45 -9.19 2.31
C ASP A 14 -25.94 -10.56 1.89
N PHE A 15 -24.66 -10.68 1.55
CA PHE A 15 -24.03 -11.95 1.19
C PHE A 15 -24.02 -12.94 2.36
N ILE A 16 -23.62 -12.49 3.54
CA ILE A 16 -23.60 -13.31 4.77
C ILE A 16 -25.04 -13.73 5.14
N GLN A 17 -26.00 -12.81 5.03
CA GLN A 17 -27.41 -13.11 5.27
C GLN A 17 -27.92 -14.17 4.29
N SER A 18 -27.64 -14.03 3.01
CA SER A 18 -28.06 -14.99 1.97
C SER A 18 -27.50 -16.40 2.24
N TRP A 19 -26.26 -16.51 2.72
CA TRP A 19 -25.70 -17.81 3.11
C TRP A 19 -26.38 -18.38 4.35
N LYS A 20 -26.61 -17.55 5.38
CA LYS A 20 -27.36 -17.95 6.59
C LYS A 20 -28.73 -18.53 6.24
N ASP A 21 -29.46 -17.86 5.35
CA ASP A 21 -30.80 -18.27 4.93
C ASP A 21 -30.73 -19.59 4.15
N LYS A 22 -29.71 -19.74 3.26
CA LYS A 22 -29.55 -20.93 2.44
C LYS A 22 -29.19 -22.19 3.25
N VAL A 23 -28.39 -22.06 4.31
CA VAL A 23 -28.00 -23.17 5.17
C VAL A 23 -28.95 -23.34 6.36
N ASN A 24 -29.98 -22.50 6.47
CA ASN A 24 -30.93 -22.46 7.58
C ASN A 24 -30.23 -22.43 8.95
N GLY A 25 -29.21 -21.58 9.08
CA GLY A 25 -28.43 -21.47 10.31
C GLY A 25 -27.29 -20.45 10.22
N LYS A 26 -26.56 -20.30 11.30
CA LYS A 26 -25.39 -19.43 11.32
C LYS A 26 -24.25 -20.02 10.47
N VAL A 27 -23.32 -19.16 10.02
CA VAL A 27 -22.16 -19.55 9.22
C VAL A 27 -20.85 -19.22 9.93
N TRP A 28 -19.77 -19.88 9.55
CA TRP A 28 -18.41 -19.49 9.93
C TRP A 28 -17.86 -18.53 8.90
N LEU A 29 -17.13 -17.50 9.35
CA LEU A 29 -16.45 -16.57 8.45
C LEU A 29 -14.96 -16.83 8.42
N TRP A 30 -14.40 -16.73 7.24
CA TRP A 30 -12.97 -16.55 7.03
C TRP A 30 -12.75 -15.13 6.54
N THR A 31 -12.08 -14.31 7.33
CA THR A 31 -11.89 -12.89 7.06
C THR A 31 -10.41 -12.53 6.97
N TYR A 32 -10.15 -11.40 6.35
CA TYR A 32 -8.81 -10.87 6.18
C TYR A 32 -8.77 -9.42 6.66
N VAL A 33 -7.79 -9.06 7.48
CA VAL A 33 -7.61 -7.67 7.88
C VAL A 33 -6.89 -6.88 6.79
N THR A 34 -5.91 -7.48 6.11
CA THR A 34 -4.96 -6.74 5.26
C THR A 34 -4.48 -7.45 4.00
N LYS A 35 -5.13 -8.50 3.56
CA LYS A 35 -4.65 -9.37 2.45
C LYS A 35 -4.18 -8.62 1.19
N TYR A 36 -4.78 -7.50 0.84
CA TYR A 36 -4.41 -6.74 -0.35
C TYR A 36 -3.57 -5.49 -0.07
N ALA A 37 -3.65 -4.95 1.12
CA ALA A 37 -2.89 -3.79 1.51
C ALA A 37 -1.40 -4.12 1.69
N GLY A 38 -1.09 -5.25 2.34
CA GLY A 38 0.28 -5.67 2.57
C GLY A 38 1.08 -6.00 1.32
N THR A 39 0.42 -6.28 0.18
CA THR A 39 1.11 -6.62 -1.07
C THR A 39 1.18 -5.48 -2.09
N LYS A 40 0.30 -4.48 -1.98
CA LYS A 40 0.19 -3.39 -2.98
C LYS A 40 0.52 -2.02 -2.43
N ILE A 41 0.36 -1.80 -1.12
CA ILE A 41 0.65 -0.52 -0.46
C ILE A 41 1.52 -0.84 0.76
N LEU A 42 2.76 -1.18 0.49
CA LEU A 42 3.76 -1.45 1.53
C LEU A 42 4.02 -0.18 2.34
N ASN A 43 4.31 -0.35 3.62
CA ASN A 43 4.73 0.72 4.54
C ASN A 43 3.64 1.77 4.85
N VAL A 44 2.36 1.47 4.58
CA VAL A 44 1.24 2.34 4.96
C VAL A 44 0.42 1.68 6.06
N PRO A 45 0.19 2.37 7.19
CA PRO A 45 -0.60 1.83 8.28
C PRO A 45 -2.03 1.50 7.87
N CYS A 46 -2.44 0.26 8.11
CA CYS A 46 -3.76 -0.27 7.76
C CYS A 46 -4.58 -0.65 9.00
N SER A 47 -4.40 0.07 10.09
CA SER A 47 -5.14 -0.11 11.33
C SER A 47 -6.54 0.48 11.21
N THR A 48 -7.56 -0.37 11.34
CA THR A 48 -8.98 0.01 11.22
C THR A 48 -9.84 -0.65 12.30
N PRO A 49 -9.51 -0.48 13.58
CA PRO A 49 -10.15 -1.20 14.68
C PRO A 49 -11.63 -0.83 14.87
N GLU A 50 -12.02 0.41 14.61
CA GLU A 50 -13.43 0.83 14.70
C GLU A 50 -14.30 0.16 13.63
N ALA A 51 -13.76 0.08 12.38
CA ALA A 51 -14.44 -0.62 11.29
C ALA A 51 -14.55 -2.13 11.56
N VAL A 52 -13.50 -2.75 12.13
CA VAL A 52 -13.53 -4.15 12.58
C VAL A 52 -14.64 -4.36 13.61
N GLY A 53 -14.67 -3.54 14.65
CA GLY A 53 -15.68 -3.64 15.71
C GLY A 53 -17.10 -3.48 15.18
N ARG A 54 -17.35 -2.49 14.33
CA ARG A 54 -18.65 -2.27 13.69
C ARG A 54 -19.06 -3.47 12.84
N PHE A 55 -18.14 -4.03 12.03
CA PHE A 55 -18.45 -5.19 11.22
C PHE A 55 -18.93 -6.38 12.06
N TYR A 56 -18.19 -6.73 13.11
CA TYR A 56 -18.55 -7.87 13.95
C TYR A 56 -19.79 -7.61 14.81
N THR A 57 -20.10 -6.37 15.16
CA THR A 57 -21.38 -6.03 15.77
C THR A 57 -22.55 -6.31 14.84
N GLU A 58 -22.44 -6.00 13.56
CA GLU A 58 -23.53 -6.18 12.60
C GLU A 58 -23.72 -7.64 12.17
N VAL A 59 -22.64 -8.43 12.05
CA VAL A 59 -22.73 -9.81 11.56
C VAL A 59 -22.97 -10.85 12.68
N GLN A 60 -22.83 -10.49 13.95
CA GLN A 60 -22.86 -11.42 15.08
C GLN A 60 -24.08 -12.36 15.10
N LYS A 61 -25.26 -11.87 14.68
CA LYS A 61 -26.49 -12.67 14.63
C LYS A 61 -26.48 -13.72 13.54
N ASN A 62 -25.57 -13.60 12.58
CA ASN A 62 -25.49 -14.41 11.37
C ASN A 62 -24.35 -15.42 11.41
N ILE A 63 -23.45 -15.34 12.39
CA ILE A 63 -22.25 -16.16 12.44
C ILE A 63 -22.15 -16.95 13.75
N PHE A 64 -21.51 -18.12 13.70
CA PHE A 64 -21.04 -18.85 14.87
C PHE A 64 -19.74 -18.28 15.41
N GLY A 65 -18.87 -17.83 14.52
CA GLY A 65 -17.57 -17.26 14.79
C GLY A 65 -16.82 -16.92 13.51
N SER A 66 -15.61 -16.45 13.65
CA SER A 66 -14.77 -16.06 12.52
C SER A 66 -13.33 -16.46 12.73
N PHE A 67 -12.67 -16.87 11.66
CA PHE A 67 -11.23 -16.93 11.55
C PHE A 67 -10.72 -15.66 10.86
N MET A 68 -9.71 -15.02 11.43
CA MET A 68 -9.09 -13.84 10.86
C MET A 68 -7.67 -14.17 10.41
N GLU A 69 -7.46 -14.22 9.11
CA GLU A 69 -6.13 -14.33 8.51
C GLU A 69 -5.48 -12.95 8.43
N SER A 70 -4.22 -12.85 8.81
CA SER A 70 -3.47 -11.62 8.72
C SER A 70 -2.01 -11.88 8.37
N SER A 71 -1.35 -10.89 7.76
CA SER A 71 0.10 -10.90 7.54
C SER A 71 0.82 -10.58 8.83
N SER A 72 1.90 -11.31 9.15
CA SER A 72 2.76 -11.05 10.31
C SER A 72 3.79 -9.95 10.07
N ASP A 73 4.01 -9.54 8.82
CA ASP A 73 5.13 -8.65 8.44
C ASP A 73 5.04 -7.26 9.07
N TYR A 74 3.82 -6.80 9.38
CA TYR A 74 3.56 -5.50 10.01
C TYR A 74 2.63 -5.66 11.22
N ALA A 75 3.04 -6.50 12.18
CA ALA A 75 2.25 -6.79 13.37
C ALA A 75 1.79 -5.54 14.13
N ALA A 76 2.62 -4.49 14.17
CA ALA A 76 2.27 -3.23 14.81
C ALA A 76 1.03 -2.58 14.19
N PHE A 77 0.89 -2.59 12.85
CA PHE A 77 -0.28 -2.04 12.16
C PHE A 77 -1.57 -2.81 12.42
N GLN A 78 -1.46 -4.08 12.84
CA GLN A 78 -2.58 -4.98 13.03
C GLN A 78 -3.02 -5.11 14.49
N PHE A 79 -2.20 -4.67 15.44
CA PHE A 79 -2.42 -4.92 16.86
C PHE A 79 -3.82 -4.56 17.34
N PHE A 80 -4.30 -3.35 17.04
CA PHE A 80 -5.64 -2.93 17.46
C PHE A 80 -6.76 -3.65 16.71
N ASN A 81 -6.54 -4.03 15.45
CA ASN A 81 -7.50 -4.83 14.68
C ASN A 81 -7.66 -6.21 15.32
N TRP A 82 -6.56 -6.88 15.67
CA TRP A 82 -6.58 -8.19 16.35
C TRP A 82 -7.21 -8.11 17.73
N TYR A 83 -6.87 -7.05 18.45
CA TYR A 83 -7.39 -6.85 19.79
C TYR A 83 -8.92 -6.68 19.78
N VAL A 84 -9.45 -5.79 18.94
CA VAL A 84 -10.89 -5.60 18.82
C VAL A 84 -11.58 -6.85 18.29
N PHE A 85 -11.00 -7.51 17.28
CA PHE A 85 -11.52 -8.79 16.78
C PHE A 85 -11.64 -9.82 17.91
N SER A 86 -10.56 -10.04 18.67
CA SER A 86 -10.54 -11.02 19.75
C SER A 86 -11.60 -10.72 20.82
N LYS A 87 -11.77 -9.44 21.19
CA LYS A 87 -12.78 -9.03 22.15
C LYS A 87 -14.21 -9.25 21.62
N LYS A 88 -14.46 -8.93 20.34
CA LYS A 88 -15.75 -9.16 19.69
C LYS A 88 -16.08 -10.64 19.51
N MET A 89 -15.06 -11.51 19.31
CA MET A 89 -15.27 -12.95 19.25
C MET A 89 -15.56 -13.54 20.62
N TRP A 90 -15.02 -12.98 21.69
CA TRP A 90 -15.27 -13.39 23.06
C TRP A 90 -16.64 -12.91 23.57
N ASP A 91 -16.92 -11.61 23.33
CA ASP A 91 -18.18 -10.97 23.70
C ASP A 91 -18.62 -10.03 22.58
N SER A 92 -19.64 -10.45 21.85
CA SER A 92 -20.17 -9.72 20.71
C SER A 92 -20.80 -8.35 21.07
N GLU A 93 -21.22 -8.18 22.32
CA GLU A 93 -21.81 -6.95 22.83
C GLU A 93 -20.77 -5.92 23.28
N THR A 94 -19.48 -6.25 23.25
CA THR A 94 -18.38 -5.33 23.59
C THR A 94 -18.56 -4.00 22.82
N ASP A 95 -18.63 -2.90 23.56
CA ASP A 95 -18.58 -1.55 22.98
C ASP A 95 -17.18 -1.23 22.51
N THR A 96 -17.01 -1.16 21.18
CA THR A 96 -15.69 -0.94 20.55
C THR A 96 -15.10 0.42 20.89
N ALA A 97 -15.92 1.48 20.93
CA ALA A 97 -15.42 2.82 21.21
C ALA A 97 -14.92 2.93 22.65
N LYS A 98 -15.67 2.37 23.61
CA LYS A 98 -15.28 2.30 25.00
C LYS A 98 -14.01 1.45 25.18
N LEU A 99 -13.97 0.26 24.55
CA LEU A 99 -12.81 -0.63 24.59
C LEU A 99 -11.54 0.07 24.11
N LEU A 100 -11.59 0.77 22.97
CA LEU A 100 -10.45 1.48 22.42
C LEU A 100 -10.02 2.65 23.30
N SER A 101 -10.97 3.45 23.81
CA SER A 101 -10.66 4.58 24.68
C SER A 101 -9.99 4.12 26.00
N GLU A 102 -10.52 3.06 26.62
CA GLU A 102 -9.90 2.45 27.81
C GLU A 102 -8.51 1.89 27.52
N THR A 103 -8.33 1.27 26.34
CA THR A 103 -7.04 0.73 25.91
C THR A 103 -6.02 1.85 25.68
N TYR A 104 -6.41 2.92 24.99
CA TYR A 104 -5.51 4.06 24.79
C TYR A 104 -5.15 4.72 26.11
N SER A 105 -6.10 4.83 27.04
CA SER A 105 -5.84 5.35 28.39
C SER A 105 -4.85 4.49 29.16
N ALA A 106 -5.00 3.17 29.11
CA ALA A 106 -4.11 2.23 29.78
C ALA A 106 -2.69 2.16 29.15
N LEU A 107 -2.60 2.31 27.83
CA LEU A 107 -1.32 2.25 27.12
C LEU A 107 -0.54 3.57 27.16
N TYR A 108 -1.24 4.69 27.05
CA TYR A 108 -0.63 6.00 26.76
C TYR A 108 -0.88 7.06 27.83
N GLY A 109 -1.58 6.71 28.92
CA GLY A 109 -1.74 7.59 30.10
C GLY A 109 -2.14 9.04 29.72
N ALA A 110 -1.34 10.01 30.15
CA ALA A 110 -1.59 11.42 29.84
C ALA A 110 -1.53 11.75 28.34
N GLY A 111 -0.87 10.94 27.52
CA GLY A 111 -0.82 11.07 26.05
C GLY A 111 -2.01 10.45 25.30
N ALA A 112 -2.92 9.77 26.00
CA ALA A 112 -3.97 8.95 25.42
C ALA A 112 -4.86 9.71 24.43
N GLY A 113 -5.26 10.94 24.75
CA GLY A 113 -6.15 11.73 23.87
C GLY A 113 -5.50 12.07 22.52
N GLU A 114 -4.21 12.38 22.49
CA GLU A 114 -3.50 12.65 21.24
C GLU A 114 -3.20 11.36 20.45
N MET A 115 -2.92 10.26 21.14
CA MET A 115 -2.76 8.94 20.51
C MET A 115 -4.08 8.43 19.90
N GLU A 116 -5.21 8.64 20.56
CA GLU A 116 -6.53 8.33 20.01
C GLU A 116 -6.80 9.15 18.73
N LYS A 117 -6.52 10.45 18.74
CA LYS A 117 -6.62 11.30 17.53
C LYS A 117 -5.75 10.77 16.40
N PHE A 118 -4.50 10.40 16.70
CA PHE A 118 -3.56 9.84 15.74
C PHE A 118 -4.10 8.56 15.07
N PHE A 119 -4.56 7.57 15.86
CA PHE A 119 -5.07 6.32 15.31
C PHE A 119 -6.39 6.51 14.54
N ARG A 120 -7.32 7.30 15.05
CA ARG A 120 -8.58 7.62 14.35
C ARG A 120 -8.33 8.35 13.03
N HIS A 121 -7.34 9.23 13.02
CA HIS A 121 -6.97 9.96 11.81
C HIS A 121 -6.40 9.02 10.75
N LEU A 122 -5.48 8.11 11.11
CA LEU A 122 -4.97 7.08 10.20
C LEU A 122 -6.08 6.14 9.70
N GLU A 123 -6.97 5.70 10.58
CA GLU A 123 -8.13 4.88 10.17
C GLU A 123 -9.02 5.63 9.16
N ASN A 124 -9.29 6.91 9.40
CA ASN A 124 -10.06 7.72 8.47
C ASN A 124 -9.38 7.85 7.11
N ILE A 125 -8.08 8.13 7.06
CA ILE A 125 -7.31 8.15 5.80
C ILE A 125 -7.45 6.82 5.08
N TRP A 126 -7.24 5.72 5.78
CA TRP A 126 -7.35 4.39 5.20
C TRP A 126 -8.72 4.11 4.59
N LEU A 127 -9.79 4.37 5.34
CA LEU A 127 -11.17 4.09 4.93
C LEU A 127 -11.68 5.00 3.82
N THR A 128 -11.24 6.26 3.78
CA THR A 128 -11.81 7.27 2.86
C THR A 128 -10.93 7.53 1.64
N LYS A 129 -9.62 7.54 1.80
CA LYS A 129 -8.68 7.92 0.72
C LYS A 129 -8.01 6.71 0.06
N ILE A 130 -7.73 5.64 0.83
CA ILE A 130 -7.01 4.48 0.31
C ILE A 130 -7.96 3.39 -0.21
N THR A 131 -9.00 3.04 0.55
CA THR A 131 -9.91 1.94 0.18
C THR A 131 -11.15 2.38 -0.59
N GLY A 132 -11.38 3.68 -0.73
CA GLY A 132 -12.60 4.25 -1.30
C GLY A 132 -12.76 4.07 -2.82
N LYS A 133 -11.65 3.87 -3.56
CA LYS A 133 -11.67 3.80 -5.03
C LYS A 133 -12.06 2.39 -5.50
N VAL A 134 -13.15 2.29 -6.26
CA VAL A 134 -13.66 1.02 -6.78
C VAL A 134 -13.85 1.11 -8.29
N VAL A 135 -13.35 0.12 -9.02
CA VAL A 135 -13.59 -0.07 -10.44
C VAL A 135 -14.35 -1.36 -10.70
N MET A 136 -15.14 -1.40 -11.76
CA MET A 136 -15.76 -2.64 -12.23
C MET A 136 -14.74 -3.44 -13.03
N SER A 137 -14.54 -4.70 -12.65
CA SER A 137 -13.73 -5.68 -13.38
C SER A 137 -14.60 -6.87 -13.81
N SER A 138 -14.05 -7.79 -14.58
CA SER A 138 -14.73 -9.06 -14.92
C SER A 138 -15.10 -9.89 -13.68
N ALA A 139 -14.38 -9.73 -12.58
CA ALA A 139 -14.68 -10.36 -11.30
C ALA A 139 -15.65 -9.53 -10.41
N GLY A 140 -16.24 -8.46 -10.96
CA GLY A 140 -17.10 -7.53 -10.23
C GLY A 140 -16.35 -6.32 -9.64
N PRO A 141 -16.94 -5.61 -8.68
CA PRO A 141 -16.35 -4.41 -8.09
C PRO A 141 -15.04 -4.73 -7.38
N THR A 142 -13.95 -4.11 -7.82
CA THR A 142 -12.60 -4.31 -7.30
C THR A 142 -12.06 -3.02 -6.74
N ALA A 143 -11.52 -3.05 -5.51
CA ALA A 143 -10.81 -1.90 -4.97
C ALA A 143 -9.49 -1.70 -5.70
N VAL A 144 -9.25 -0.47 -6.11
CA VAL A 144 -7.98 -0.04 -6.70
C VAL A 144 -7.23 0.75 -5.65
N PRO A 145 -6.02 0.32 -5.27
CA PRO A 145 -5.19 1.12 -4.39
C PRO A 145 -4.80 2.42 -5.10
N PRO A 146 -4.49 3.49 -4.35
CA PRO A 146 -3.90 4.67 -4.94
C PRO A 146 -2.56 4.32 -5.60
N THR A 147 -2.21 5.06 -6.64
CA THR A 147 -0.87 5.04 -7.22
C THR A 147 0.13 5.63 -6.24
N ASP A 148 1.43 5.36 -6.43
CA ASP A 148 2.47 5.98 -5.60
C ASP A 148 2.41 7.52 -5.68
N TYR A 149 2.06 8.07 -6.84
CA TYR A 149 1.87 9.51 -6.99
C TYR A 149 0.74 10.03 -6.10
N GLU A 150 -0.46 9.43 -6.19
CA GLU A 150 -1.62 9.80 -5.37
C GLU A 150 -1.29 9.61 -3.87
N LEU A 151 -0.59 8.51 -3.53
CA LEU A 151 -0.25 8.19 -2.15
C LEU A 151 0.63 9.27 -1.51
N TRP A 152 1.69 9.70 -2.19
CA TRP A 152 2.71 10.57 -1.60
C TRP A 152 2.53 12.06 -1.92
N ASN A 153 1.76 12.43 -2.96
CA ASN A 153 1.49 13.82 -3.30
C ASN A 153 0.08 14.31 -2.91
N GLU A 154 -0.89 13.39 -2.73
CA GLU A 154 -2.28 13.78 -2.49
C GLU A 154 -2.82 13.27 -1.15
N ILE A 155 -2.33 12.10 -0.66
CA ILE A 155 -2.82 11.48 0.59
C ILE A 155 -1.87 11.81 1.73
N TYR A 156 -0.63 11.36 1.67
CA TYR A 156 0.40 11.60 2.69
C TYR A 156 1.31 12.76 2.25
N THR A 157 0.70 13.93 2.09
CA THR A 157 1.42 15.18 1.75
C THR A 157 2.36 15.60 2.86
N GLU A 158 3.15 16.64 2.65
CA GLU A 158 4.02 17.18 3.68
C GLU A 158 3.22 17.71 4.88
N GLU A 159 2.09 18.38 4.61
CA GLU A 159 1.17 18.89 5.61
C GLU A 159 0.54 17.75 6.42
N GLU A 160 0.15 16.66 5.76
CA GLU A 160 -0.41 15.49 6.42
C GLU A 160 0.63 14.81 7.33
N MET A 161 1.85 14.66 6.83
CA MET A 161 2.96 14.13 7.64
C MET A 161 3.31 15.04 8.82
N ALA A 162 3.24 16.35 8.64
CA ALA A 162 3.44 17.32 9.73
C ALA A 162 2.32 17.21 10.78
N ALA A 163 1.07 17.05 10.37
CA ALA A 163 -0.07 16.84 11.28
C ALA A 163 0.07 15.56 12.11
N LEU A 164 0.42 14.45 11.48
CA LEU A 164 0.69 13.18 12.18
C LEU A 164 1.84 13.32 13.19
N ASN A 165 2.91 13.98 12.80
CA ASN A 165 4.04 14.25 13.70
C ASN A 165 3.64 15.14 14.88
N ALA A 166 2.80 16.15 14.65
CA ALA A 166 2.33 17.06 15.71
C ALA A 166 1.52 16.30 16.76
N MET A 167 0.64 15.37 16.36
CA MET A 167 -0.13 14.54 17.29
C MET A 167 0.79 13.67 18.15
N LEU A 168 1.77 12.98 17.56
CA LEU A 168 2.73 12.17 18.30
C LEU A 168 3.60 13.03 19.26
N SER A 169 4.04 14.20 18.81
CA SER A 169 4.84 15.11 19.64
C SER A 169 4.03 15.69 20.80
N ALA A 170 2.74 15.95 20.59
CA ALA A 170 1.84 16.38 21.67
C ALA A 170 1.61 15.25 22.70
N ALA A 171 1.46 14.00 22.24
CA ALA A 171 1.35 12.84 23.12
C ALA A 171 2.64 12.64 23.95
N GLU A 172 3.80 12.73 23.33
CA GLU A 172 5.11 12.65 24.00
C GLU A 172 5.27 13.75 25.05
N LYS A 173 4.89 14.98 24.71
CA LYS A 173 4.94 16.12 25.64
C LYS A 173 4.01 15.89 26.85
N ALA A 174 2.79 15.41 26.61
CA ALA A 174 1.84 15.11 27.68
C ALA A 174 2.36 14.01 28.61
N ALA A 175 3.05 13.01 28.07
CA ALA A 175 3.61 11.88 28.79
C ALA A 175 5.05 12.10 29.32
N ALA A 176 5.60 13.30 29.25
CA ALA A 176 7.03 13.59 29.49
C ALA A 176 7.60 13.08 30.81
N LYS A 177 6.76 12.84 31.82
CA LYS A 177 7.17 12.34 33.14
C LYS A 177 7.04 10.83 33.29
N ASP A 178 6.48 10.13 32.30
CA ASP A 178 6.26 8.68 32.33
C ASP A 178 7.08 7.98 31.26
N HIS A 179 8.22 7.42 31.66
CA HIS A 179 9.14 6.74 30.74
C HIS A 179 8.55 5.51 30.09
N VAL A 180 7.62 4.80 30.73
CA VAL A 180 6.96 3.62 30.16
C VAL A 180 6.03 4.05 29.04
N VAL A 181 5.23 5.08 29.28
CA VAL A 181 4.34 5.67 28.27
C VAL A 181 5.14 6.25 27.10
N LEU A 182 6.22 7.01 27.38
CA LEU A 182 7.10 7.53 26.34
C LEU A 182 7.69 6.43 25.45
N ASN A 183 8.11 5.31 26.03
CA ASN A 183 8.62 4.17 25.26
C ASN A 183 7.55 3.55 24.36
N ARG A 184 6.29 3.48 24.82
CA ARG A 184 5.16 2.98 24.03
C ARG A 184 4.81 3.93 22.88
N ILE A 185 4.78 5.24 23.14
CA ILE A 185 4.56 6.25 22.08
C ILE A 185 5.71 6.20 21.06
N GLY A 186 6.97 6.10 21.54
CA GLY A 186 8.14 5.93 20.70
C GLY A 186 8.12 4.65 19.86
N PHE A 187 7.54 3.55 20.37
CA PHE A 187 7.29 2.36 19.58
C PHE A 187 6.33 2.63 18.41
N ILE A 188 5.23 3.35 18.66
CA ILE A 188 4.28 3.73 17.61
C ILE A 188 4.93 4.69 16.61
N ARG A 189 5.69 5.68 17.07
CA ARG A 189 6.44 6.58 16.19
C ARG A 189 7.31 5.80 15.23
N ARG A 190 8.15 4.88 15.71
CA ARG A 190 9.06 4.09 14.86
C ARG A 190 8.33 3.15 13.90
N ASN A 191 7.23 2.53 14.35
CA ASN A 191 6.55 1.49 13.58
C ASN A 191 5.38 2.00 12.72
N TYR A 192 4.99 3.27 12.85
CA TYR A 192 3.95 3.89 12.03
C TYR A 192 4.51 5.10 11.28
N TYR A 193 4.89 6.15 12.00
CA TYR A 193 5.27 7.42 11.40
C TYR A 193 6.60 7.35 10.65
N ASP A 194 7.64 6.80 11.26
CA ASP A 194 8.97 6.74 10.64
C ASP A 194 8.97 5.82 9.41
N ILE A 195 8.17 4.75 9.42
CA ILE A 195 7.97 3.88 8.25
C ILE A 195 7.33 4.69 7.09
N LEU A 196 6.24 5.42 7.36
CA LEU A 196 5.61 6.30 6.38
C LEU A 196 6.59 7.36 5.85
N LYS A 197 7.30 8.03 6.76
CA LYS A 197 8.27 9.07 6.43
C LYS A 197 9.38 8.54 5.52
N ASN A 198 9.93 7.37 5.85
CA ASN A 198 10.99 6.75 5.06
C ASN A 198 10.48 6.31 3.67
N ALA A 199 9.29 5.73 3.60
CA ALA A 199 8.69 5.35 2.33
C ALA A 199 8.43 6.55 1.42
N ARG A 200 7.89 7.65 2.00
CA ARG A 200 7.69 8.91 1.27
C ARG A 200 9.02 9.50 0.79
N SER A 201 10.04 9.54 1.64
CA SER A 201 11.36 10.06 1.26
C SER A 201 11.97 9.24 0.12
N GLY A 202 11.92 7.91 0.20
CA GLY A 202 12.40 7.01 -0.85
C GLY A 202 11.70 7.22 -2.20
N PHE A 203 10.38 7.47 -2.19
CA PHE A 203 9.66 7.81 -3.41
C PHE A 203 10.21 9.11 -4.05
N PHE A 204 10.36 10.18 -3.29
CA PHE A 204 10.87 11.45 -3.84
C PHE A 204 12.35 11.40 -4.22
N GLU A 205 13.17 10.61 -3.55
CA GLU A 205 14.55 10.35 -3.94
C GLU A 205 14.61 9.63 -5.28
N THR A 206 13.79 8.59 -5.46
CA THR A 206 13.68 7.88 -6.75
C THR A 206 13.20 8.82 -7.85
N GLN A 207 12.17 9.63 -7.61
CA GLN A 207 11.68 10.62 -8.58
C GLN A 207 12.75 11.65 -8.96
N ARG A 208 13.54 12.14 -8.01
CA ARG A 208 14.66 13.03 -8.27
C ARG A 208 15.74 12.37 -9.11
N SER A 209 16.09 11.14 -8.79
CA SER A 209 17.07 10.37 -9.54
C SER A 209 16.62 10.16 -10.98
N VAL A 210 15.36 9.77 -11.20
CA VAL A 210 14.77 9.59 -12.54
C VAL A 210 14.71 10.93 -13.28
N SER A 211 14.30 12.02 -12.63
CA SER A 211 14.21 13.35 -13.28
C SER A 211 15.57 13.96 -13.59
N SER A 212 16.64 13.52 -12.91
CA SER A 212 18.03 13.95 -13.22
C SER A 212 18.62 13.24 -14.43
N LEU A 213 18.03 12.11 -14.85
CA LEU A 213 18.42 11.38 -16.05
C LEU A 213 17.88 12.05 -17.31
N LYS A 214 18.34 13.28 -17.57
CA LYS A 214 18.06 13.96 -18.84
C LYS A 214 18.98 13.39 -19.90
N GLN A 215 18.39 12.70 -20.88
CA GLN A 215 19.10 12.21 -22.06
C GLN A 215 18.70 13.05 -23.26
N SER A 216 19.68 13.56 -24.00
CA SER A 216 19.42 14.15 -25.30
C SER A 216 19.21 13.04 -26.31
N VAL A 217 18.05 13.05 -26.98
CA VAL A 217 17.76 12.14 -28.07
C VAL A 217 18.35 12.69 -29.36
N LYS A 218 19.20 11.90 -30.02
CA LYS A 218 19.83 12.28 -31.28
C LYS A 218 18.77 12.37 -32.37
N GLN A 219 18.68 13.51 -33.02
CA GLN A 219 17.86 13.68 -34.24
C GLN A 219 18.61 13.20 -35.47
N VAL A 220 17.93 12.42 -36.29
CA VAL A 220 18.45 11.91 -37.57
C VAL A 220 17.54 12.36 -38.70
N PRO A 221 18.04 12.38 -39.94
CA PRO A 221 17.20 12.60 -41.13
C PRO A 221 16.08 11.55 -41.23
N ASP A 222 14.99 11.90 -41.85
CA ASP A 222 13.89 10.97 -42.10
C ASP A 222 14.37 9.76 -42.91
N GLN A 223 13.80 8.60 -42.64
CA GLN A 223 14.14 7.33 -43.28
C GLN A 223 15.59 6.83 -43.00
N THR A 224 16.29 7.33 -42.00
CA THR A 224 17.62 6.86 -41.64
C THR A 224 17.57 5.51 -40.96
N VAL A 225 16.47 5.16 -40.25
CA VAL A 225 16.30 3.94 -39.51
C VAL A 225 15.39 2.97 -40.25
N THR A 226 15.86 1.72 -40.40
CA THR A 226 15.09 0.60 -40.96
C THR A 226 14.58 -0.29 -39.84
N LEU A 227 13.30 -0.61 -39.82
CA LEU A 227 12.71 -1.49 -38.77
C LEU A 227 12.83 -2.96 -39.21
N ASP A 228 14.04 -3.49 -39.27
CA ASP A 228 14.33 -4.88 -39.70
C ASP A 228 14.91 -5.75 -38.56
N GLY A 229 14.97 -5.19 -37.33
CA GLY A 229 15.53 -5.86 -36.16
C GLY A 229 17.05 -5.81 -36.07
N LYS A 230 17.72 -5.13 -37.00
CA LYS A 230 19.17 -4.90 -36.98
C LYS A 230 19.47 -3.49 -36.50
N LEU A 231 20.60 -3.32 -35.85
CA LEU A 231 21.08 -2.03 -35.35
C LEU A 231 22.41 -1.68 -36.05
N ASP A 232 22.48 -1.92 -37.36
CA ASP A 232 23.72 -1.80 -38.13
C ASP A 232 23.89 -0.41 -38.75
N GLU A 233 22.87 0.44 -38.74
CA GLU A 233 22.96 1.82 -39.20
C GLU A 233 23.93 2.62 -38.34
N LYS A 234 24.67 3.51 -39.01
CA LYS A 234 25.62 4.41 -38.35
C LYS A 234 24.98 5.22 -37.25
N ALA A 235 23.71 5.61 -37.43
CA ALA A 235 22.94 6.40 -36.45
C ALA A 235 22.83 5.69 -35.09
N TRP A 236 22.60 4.38 -35.07
CA TRP A 236 22.55 3.57 -33.84
C TRP A 236 23.91 3.49 -33.14
N LYS A 237 24.98 3.34 -33.91
CA LYS A 237 26.38 3.24 -33.36
C LYS A 237 26.81 4.55 -32.71
N GLU A 238 26.30 5.68 -33.19
CA GLU A 238 26.57 7.01 -32.67
C GLU A 238 25.59 7.50 -31.60
N ALA A 239 24.48 6.79 -31.40
CA ALA A 239 23.50 7.14 -30.37
C ALA A 239 24.05 6.88 -28.97
N PRO A 240 23.76 7.77 -28.00
CA PRO A 240 24.09 7.53 -26.61
C PRO A 240 23.48 6.23 -26.09
N VAL A 241 24.28 5.47 -25.33
CA VAL A 241 23.84 4.22 -24.71
C VAL A 241 23.32 4.51 -23.32
N LEU A 242 22.09 4.04 -23.03
CA LEU A 242 21.50 3.96 -21.71
C LEU A 242 21.57 2.52 -21.24
N TYR A 243 21.80 2.31 -19.95
CA TYR A 243 21.68 1.01 -19.33
C TYR A 243 20.43 1.02 -18.44
N LEU A 244 19.57 0.01 -18.62
CA LEU A 244 18.46 -0.18 -17.69
C LEU A 244 19.00 -0.69 -16.36
N GLY A 245 18.52 -0.10 -15.29
CA GLY A 245 18.78 -0.53 -13.93
C GLY A 245 17.56 -1.23 -13.31
N GLY A 246 17.75 -1.84 -12.16
CA GLY A 246 16.65 -2.31 -11.33
C GLY A 246 15.79 -1.17 -10.81
N LEU A 247 14.68 -1.48 -10.19
CA LEU A 247 13.73 -0.49 -9.63
C LEU A 247 14.38 0.44 -8.58
N ASN A 248 15.47 0.02 -7.99
CA ASN A 248 16.28 0.82 -7.05
C ASN A 248 17.36 1.68 -7.73
N GLY A 249 17.40 1.70 -9.08
CA GLY A 249 18.40 2.42 -9.87
C GLY A 249 19.77 1.75 -9.94
N ALA A 250 20.00 0.60 -9.29
CA ALA A 250 21.24 -0.15 -9.40
C ALA A 250 21.33 -0.86 -10.77
N LEU A 251 22.54 -0.94 -11.32
CA LEU A 251 22.77 -1.75 -12.52
C LEU A 251 22.55 -3.23 -12.19
N THR A 252 21.86 -3.93 -13.08
CA THR A 252 21.69 -5.39 -13.00
C THR A 252 22.92 -6.11 -13.50
N GLU A 253 23.17 -7.35 -13.03
CA GLU A 253 24.26 -8.20 -13.52
C GLU A 253 24.11 -8.49 -15.02
N VAL A 254 22.88 -8.78 -15.44
CA VAL A 254 22.50 -8.91 -16.86
C VAL A 254 22.09 -7.53 -17.37
N ARG A 255 22.79 -7.01 -18.35
CA ARG A 255 22.64 -5.64 -18.82
C ARG A 255 21.73 -5.54 -20.01
N THR A 256 20.85 -4.55 -19.99
CA THR A 256 20.08 -4.13 -21.16
C THR A 256 20.54 -2.74 -21.59
N LYS A 257 21.06 -2.65 -22.81
CA LYS A 257 21.41 -1.37 -23.46
C LYS A 257 20.19 -0.84 -24.20
N VAL A 258 19.91 0.42 -24.04
CA VAL A 258 18.85 1.12 -24.75
C VAL A 258 19.46 2.28 -25.53
N ARG A 259 19.07 2.46 -26.79
CA ARG A 259 19.38 3.65 -27.59
C ARG A 259 18.11 4.26 -28.11
N ILE A 260 18.10 5.56 -28.20
CA ILE A 260 16.93 6.32 -28.66
C ILE A 260 17.37 7.27 -29.76
N LEU A 261 16.67 7.21 -30.88
CA LEU A 261 16.80 8.14 -32.00
C LEU A 261 15.43 8.77 -32.32
N ARG A 262 15.42 9.92 -32.95
CA ARG A 262 14.19 10.52 -33.48
C ARG A 262 14.44 11.10 -34.86
N ASP A 263 13.43 11.07 -35.73
CA ASP A 263 13.32 11.92 -36.91
C ASP A 263 12.20 12.96 -36.72
N ASN A 264 11.69 13.52 -37.79
CA ASN A 264 10.63 14.53 -37.69
C ASN A 264 9.26 13.96 -37.31
N GLY A 265 9.00 12.67 -37.55
CA GLY A 265 7.71 12.02 -37.30
C GLY A 265 7.75 10.87 -36.30
N ASN A 266 8.92 10.31 -36.00
CA ASN A 266 9.03 9.08 -35.29
C ASN A 266 10.06 9.14 -34.15
N LEU A 267 9.80 8.32 -33.10
CA LEU A 267 10.76 8.00 -32.05
C LEU A 267 11.12 6.52 -32.18
N TYR A 268 12.41 6.24 -32.32
CA TYR A 268 12.95 4.89 -32.45
C TYR A 268 13.63 4.51 -31.17
N ILE A 269 13.29 3.34 -30.62
CA ILE A 269 13.89 2.82 -29.38
C ILE A 269 14.42 1.42 -29.67
N SER A 270 15.70 1.19 -29.42
CA SER A 270 16.32 -0.12 -29.51
C SER A 270 16.65 -0.67 -28.15
N TYR A 271 16.55 -1.99 -28.01
CA TYR A 271 16.95 -2.76 -26.83
C TYR A 271 17.95 -3.83 -27.25
N GLU A 272 19.11 -3.85 -26.60
CA GLU A 272 20.07 -4.94 -26.68
C GLU A 272 20.16 -5.56 -25.30
N CYS A 273 19.54 -6.73 -25.12
CA CYS A 273 19.53 -7.46 -23.86
C CYS A 273 20.66 -8.49 -23.86
N GLU A 274 21.50 -8.48 -22.85
CA GLU A 274 22.46 -9.56 -22.59
C GLU A 274 21.67 -10.78 -22.08
N GLU A 275 21.90 -11.95 -22.68
CA GLU A 275 21.28 -13.20 -22.26
C GLU A 275 22.40 -14.25 -22.11
N PRO A 276 22.95 -14.43 -20.91
CA PRO A 276 24.06 -15.35 -20.67
C PRO A 276 23.73 -16.81 -20.99
N GLU A 277 22.48 -17.19 -20.91
CA GLU A 277 22.01 -18.57 -21.12
C GLU A 277 21.53 -18.84 -22.55
N MET A 278 21.64 -17.87 -23.46
CA MET A 278 21.18 -18.02 -24.84
C MET A 278 21.88 -19.14 -25.61
N ALA A 279 23.07 -19.53 -25.19
CA ALA A 279 23.81 -20.68 -25.75
C ALA A 279 23.11 -22.03 -25.49
N ASP A 280 22.26 -22.13 -24.50
CA ASP A 280 21.56 -23.35 -24.09
C ASP A 280 20.16 -23.52 -24.76
N GLY A 281 19.84 -22.70 -25.75
CA GLY A 281 18.73 -22.95 -26.66
C GLY A 281 17.33 -22.64 -26.10
N PHE A 282 17.18 -21.69 -25.19
CA PHE A 282 15.87 -21.25 -24.70
C PHE A 282 15.16 -20.40 -25.77
N VAL A 283 14.51 -21.04 -26.73
CA VAL A 283 13.58 -20.37 -27.66
C VAL A 283 12.16 -20.76 -27.29
N GLN A 284 11.46 -19.91 -26.56
CA GLN A 284 10.01 -20.07 -26.40
C GLN A 284 9.30 -19.49 -27.63
N LYS A 285 8.81 -20.37 -28.50
CA LYS A 285 7.86 -19.96 -29.53
C LYS A 285 6.54 -19.63 -28.87
N LEU A 286 6.18 -18.37 -28.86
CA LEU A 286 4.80 -17.96 -28.58
C LEU A 286 3.94 -18.33 -29.82
N SER A 287 3.03 -19.27 -29.62
CA SER A 287 1.99 -19.64 -30.60
C SER A 287 0.80 -18.73 -30.46
#